data_a501cf780ae0a12a3157952ae4a9ac5e
#
_entry.id   a501cf780ae0a12a3157952ae4a9ac5e
#
_cell.length_a   1.000
_cell.length_b   1.000
_cell.length_c   1.000
_cell.angle_alpha   90.00
_cell.angle_beta   90.00
_cell.angle_gamma   90.00
#
_symmetry.space_group_name_H-M   'P 1'
#
loop_
_entity.id
_entity.type
_entity.pdbx_description
1 polymer ?
#
loop_
_entity_poly.entity_id
_entity_poly.type
_entity_poly.pdbx_seq_one_letter_code
_entity_poly.pdbx_strand_id
1 'polypeptide(L)'
;MKPLSDVQQSLLAVLIDTIDEPLTIRELQDRLDISSPSVVHHHVQQLEKKGYLRRNPSNPRDYQVMGGGAEKQVAYLNMYGLAKCGPNGTLVDGNPVDRIPFGSRMLGFNSEEAFFVKAKGDSMEPRIHDGDYVLCRKTHHAQNGDVVICAVNGESMIKRLQYEDKGPVLLLSLNTIYAPIVVDPEALQIEGKVRGVFSYL
;
A
#
# COMPACT_ATOMS: atom_id res chain seq x y z
N MET A 1 6.38 -29.73 -2.09
CA MET A 1 6.44 -29.20 -0.69
C MET A 1 5.74 -30.19 0.23
N LYS A 2 6.19 -30.33 1.48
CA LYS A 2 5.53 -31.23 2.45
C LYS A 2 4.20 -30.62 2.91
N PRO A 3 3.12 -31.41 3.11
CA PRO A 3 1.83 -30.88 3.52
C PRO A 3 1.91 -30.17 4.88
N LEU A 4 1.11 -29.12 5.03
CA LEU A 4 0.98 -28.35 6.26
C LEU A 4 -0.19 -28.88 7.09
N SER A 5 -0.05 -28.86 8.42
CA SER A 5 -1.19 -29.05 9.32
C SER A 5 -2.05 -27.78 9.35
N ASP A 6 -3.30 -27.90 9.83
CA ASP A 6 -4.24 -26.77 9.91
C ASP A 6 -3.67 -25.59 10.69
N VAL A 7 -3.00 -25.86 11.83
CA VAL A 7 -2.32 -24.84 12.63
C VAL A 7 -1.19 -24.16 11.85
N GLN A 8 -0.43 -24.92 11.07
CA GLN A 8 0.64 -24.36 10.24
C GLN A 8 0.10 -23.52 9.07
N GLN A 9 -1.04 -23.91 8.49
CA GLN A 9 -1.72 -23.12 7.47
C GLN A 9 -2.22 -21.78 8.03
N SER A 10 -2.89 -21.84 9.19
CA SER A 10 -3.39 -20.64 9.88
C SER A 10 -2.24 -19.71 10.28
N LEU A 11 -1.15 -20.26 10.82
CA LEU A 11 0.02 -19.49 11.20
C LEU A 11 0.68 -18.83 9.98
N LEU A 12 0.81 -19.55 8.88
CA LEU A 12 1.37 -19.01 7.65
C LEU A 12 0.49 -17.90 7.07
N ALA A 13 -0.84 -18.06 7.10
CA ALA A 13 -1.79 -17.05 6.67
C ALA A 13 -1.67 -15.75 7.50
N VAL A 14 -1.59 -15.86 8.82
CA VAL A 14 -1.41 -14.70 9.72
C VAL A 14 -0.07 -14.01 9.44
N LEU A 15 1.04 -14.75 9.25
CA LEU A 15 2.34 -14.18 8.94
C LEU A 15 2.38 -13.45 7.58
N ILE A 16 1.57 -13.90 6.62
CA ILE A 16 1.40 -13.21 5.33
C ILE A 16 0.60 -11.93 5.51
N ASP A 17 -0.50 -11.99 6.27
CA ASP A 17 -1.41 -10.87 6.50
C ASP A 17 -0.75 -9.72 7.31
N THR A 18 0.18 -10.07 8.20
CA THR A 18 0.87 -9.12 9.08
C THR A 18 2.33 -8.84 8.69
N ILE A 19 2.65 -8.98 7.39
CA ILE A 19 4.03 -8.81 6.91
C ILE A 19 4.58 -7.40 7.14
N ASP A 20 3.69 -6.40 7.15
CA ASP A 20 4.04 -4.98 7.34
C ASP A 20 4.23 -4.60 8.81
N GLU A 21 3.55 -5.31 9.71
CA GLU A 21 3.67 -5.18 11.15
C GLU A 21 3.88 -6.58 11.75
N PRO A 22 5.12 -7.10 11.72
CA PRO A 22 5.41 -8.47 12.14
C PRO A 22 5.07 -8.68 13.61
N LEU A 23 4.19 -9.64 13.87
CA LEU A 23 3.75 -9.99 15.20
C LEU A 23 4.84 -10.74 15.98
N THR A 24 4.89 -10.50 17.27
CA THR A 24 5.71 -11.29 18.21
C THR A 24 5.13 -12.70 18.37
N ILE A 25 5.92 -13.63 18.89
CA ILE A 25 5.45 -15.00 19.19
C ILE A 25 4.25 -15.01 20.14
N ARG A 26 4.16 -14.06 21.07
CA ARG A 26 3.02 -13.93 21.99
C ARG A 26 1.78 -13.42 21.28
N GLU A 27 1.89 -12.41 20.45
CA GLU A 27 0.78 -11.90 19.65
C GLU A 27 0.27 -12.95 18.65
N LEU A 28 1.16 -13.76 18.07
CA LEU A 28 0.77 -14.90 17.23
C LEU A 28 0.04 -15.98 18.05
N GLN A 29 0.49 -16.24 19.28
CA GLN A 29 -0.18 -17.16 20.19
C GLN A 29 -1.61 -16.71 20.47
N ASP A 30 -1.78 -15.45 20.86
CA ASP A 30 -3.07 -14.88 21.22
C ASP A 30 -4.02 -14.86 20.01
N ARG A 31 -3.51 -14.46 18.83
CA ARG A 31 -4.32 -14.38 17.61
C ARG A 31 -4.77 -15.74 17.06
N LEU A 32 -3.99 -16.79 17.31
CA LEU A 32 -4.26 -18.14 16.82
C LEU A 32 -4.82 -19.09 17.90
N ASP A 33 -5.05 -18.59 19.12
CA ASP A 33 -5.48 -19.36 20.28
C ASP A 33 -4.64 -20.63 20.52
N ILE A 34 -3.30 -20.47 20.40
CA ILE A 34 -2.35 -21.56 20.61
C ILE A 34 -1.97 -21.64 22.08
N SER A 35 -1.87 -22.86 22.60
CA SER A 35 -1.71 -23.16 24.03
C SER A 35 -0.48 -22.55 24.69
N SER A 36 0.60 -22.28 23.96
CA SER A 36 1.80 -21.64 24.51
C SER A 36 2.71 -21.03 23.45
N PRO A 37 3.56 -20.04 23.81
CA PRO A 37 4.55 -19.46 22.90
C PRO A 37 5.54 -20.49 22.34
N SER A 38 5.86 -21.53 23.12
CA SER A 38 6.77 -22.60 22.69
C SER A 38 6.19 -23.42 21.53
N VAL A 39 4.87 -23.64 21.52
CA VAL A 39 4.16 -24.34 20.45
C VAL A 39 4.16 -23.48 19.17
N VAL A 40 3.92 -22.17 19.28
CA VAL A 40 4.06 -21.24 18.14
C VAL A 40 5.48 -21.30 17.57
N HIS A 41 6.48 -21.20 18.42
CA HIS A 41 7.88 -21.26 18.01
C HIS A 41 8.23 -22.58 17.32
N HIS A 42 7.70 -23.70 17.82
CA HIS A 42 7.84 -25.02 17.18
C HIS A 42 7.24 -25.02 15.76
N HIS A 43 6.02 -24.50 15.58
CA HIS A 43 5.38 -24.44 14.27
C HIS A 43 6.12 -23.54 13.30
N VAL A 44 6.62 -22.40 13.76
CA VAL A 44 7.48 -21.50 12.96
C VAL A 44 8.73 -22.23 12.49
N GLN A 45 9.43 -22.96 13.37
CA GLN A 45 10.60 -23.77 12.98
C GLN A 45 10.24 -24.88 11.99
N GLN A 46 9.07 -25.50 12.14
CA GLN A 46 8.62 -26.52 11.19
C GLN A 46 8.32 -25.92 9.81
N LEU A 47 7.72 -24.74 9.74
CA LEU A 47 7.49 -24.02 8.50
C LEU A 47 8.83 -23.65 7.82
N GLU A 48 9.83 -23.23 8.61
CA GLU A 48 11.17 -22.96 8.12
C GLU A 48 11.84 -24.22 7.56
N LYS A 49 11.82 -25.36 8.29
CA LYS A 49 12.36 -26.66 7.83
C LYS A 49 11.63 -27.20 6.59
N LYS A 50 10.36 -26.90 6.43
CA LYS A 50 9.55 -27.28 5.26
C LYS A 50 9.78 -26.33 4.07
N GLY A 51 10.52 -25.23 4.25
CA GLY A 51 10.82 -24.25 3.20
C GLY A 51 9.71 -23.21 2.94
N TYR A 52 8.76 -23.06 3.85
CA TYR A 52 7.69 -22.05 3.75
C TYR A 52 8.10 -20.71 4.34
N LEU A 53 9.04 -20.69 5.28
CA LEU A 53 9.58 -19.50 5.91
C LEU A 53 11.10 -19.48 5.85
N ARG A 54 11.66 -18.28 5.84
CA ARG A 54 13.08 -18.01 6.03
C ARG A 54 13.23 -16.86 7.00
N ARG A 55 14.04 -17.04 8.05
CA ARG A 55 14.33 -15.93 8.98
C ARG A 55 15.25 -14.92 8.35
N ASN A 56 14.99 -13.66 8.63
CA ASN A 56 15.95 -12.61 8.35
C ASN A 56 17.07 -12.67 9.40
N PRO A 57 18.34 -12.88 9.01
CA PRO A 57 19.45 -12.95 9.96
C PRO A 57 19.63 -11.65 10.76
N SER A 58 19.24 -10.51 10.19
CA SER A 58 19.39 -9.18 10.81
C SER A 58 18.20 -8.79 11.70
N ASN A 59 17.04 -9.45 11.53
CA ASN A 59 15.84 -9.21 12.32
C ASN A 59 15.08 -10.52 12.58
N PRO A 60 15.22 -11.14 13.77
CA PRO A 60 14.55 -12.40 14.07
C PRO A 60 13.02 -12.37 14.09
N ARG A 61 12.41 -11.18 14.04
CA ARG A 61 10.96 -11.00 13.95
C ARG A 61 10.46 -10.92 12.50
N ASP A 62 11.37 -10.72 11.57
CA ASP A 62 11.07 -10.60 10.15
C ASP A 62 11.21 -11.97 9.48
N TYR A 63 10.06 -12.56 9.13
CA TYR A 63 9.99 -13.84 8.45
C TYR A 63 9.70 -13.61 6.97
N GLN A 64 10.61 -14.05 6.11
CA GLN A 64 10.36 -14.13 4.68
C GLN A 64 9.51 -15.37 4.40
N VAL A 65 8.30 -15.17 3.89
CA VAL A 65 7.45 -16.27 3.44
C VAL A 65 7.98 -16.80 2.10
N MET A 66 8.44 -18.06 2.12
CA MET A 66 9.06 -18.74 0.98
C MET A 66 8.06 -19.75 0.41
N GLY A 67 7.20 -19.32 -0.52
CA GLY A 67 6.44 -20.27 -1.32
C GLY A 67 5.36 -21.09 -0.59
N GLY A 68 4.41 -20.42 -0.07
CA GLY A 68 3.08 -20.95 0.28
C GLY A 68 2.02 -20.34 -0.61
N GLY A 69 2.33 -20.17 -1.80
CA GLY A 69 1.69 -19.59 -2.94
C GLY A 69 2.82 -18.98 -3.74
N ALA A 70 3.38 -19.74 -4.67
CA ALA A 70 4.22 -19.22 -5.73
C ALA A 70 3.42 -18.25 -6.64
N GLU A 71 2.27 -17.84 -6.17
CA GLU A 71 1.39 -16.87 -6.74
C GLU A 71 1.74 -15.53 -6.14
N LYS A 72 2.38 -14.76 -7.00
CA LYS A 72 2.61 -13.33 -6.90
C LYS A 72 3.87 -12.88 -6.19
N GLN A 73 5.04 -13.42 -6.59
CA GLN A 73 6.26 -12.58 -6.52
C GLN A 73 6.07 -11.29 -7.35
N VAL A 74 5.12 -11.29 -8.28
CA VAL A 74 4.74 -10.16 -9.12
C VAL A 74 3.22 -9.97 -9.02
N ALA A 75 2.79 -8.81 -8.58
CA ALA A 75 1.41 -8.35 -8.68
C ALA A 75 1.26 -7.50 -9.95
N TYR A 76 0.13 -7.62 -10.63
CA TYR A 76 -0.21 -6.73 -11.74
C TYR A 76 -1.09 -5.61 -11.19
N LEU A 77 -0.51 -4.44 -11.02
CA LEU A 77 -1.16 -3.27 -10.47
C LEU A 77 -1.82 -2.45 -11.57
N ASN A 78 -3.07 -2.08 -11.37
CA ASN A 78 -3.75 -1.17 -12.29
C ASN A 78 -3.05 0.19 -12.31
N MET A 79 -2.88 0.75 -13.49
CA MET A 79 -2.39 2.10 -13.68
C MET A 79 -3.52 2.99 -14.22
N TYR A 80 -3.67 4.15 -13.62
CA TYR A 80 -4.65 5.17 -14.00
C TYR A 80 -3.95 6.43 -14.49
N GLY A 81 -4.56 7.13 -15.45
CA GLY A 81 -4.12 8.45 -15.90
C GLY A 81 -4.81 9.56 -15.09
N LEU A 82 -4.07 10.60 -14.71
CA LEU A 82 -4.65 11.82 -14.12
C LEU A 82 -5.31 12.66 -15.22
N ALA A 83 -6.55 12.37 -15.59
CA ALA A 83 -7.22 13.20 -16.57
C ALA A 83 -8.70 13.46 -16.26
N LYS A 84 -9.49 12.44 -16.02
CA LYS A 84 -10.90 12.57 -15.65
C LYS A 84 -11.27 11.41 -14.75
N CYS A 85 -12.04 11.70 -13.73
CA CYS A 85 -12.64 10.67 -12.89
C CYS A 85 -13.59 9.77 -13.72
N GLY A 86 -13.72 8.52 -13.30
CA GLY A 86 -14.69 7.59 -13.83
C GLY A 86 -16.15 8.06 -13.66
N PRO A 87 -17.14 7.27 -14.08
CA PRO A 87 -18.56 7.65 -14.03
C PRO A 87 -19.07 8.10 -12.65
N ASN A 88 -18.43 7.62 -11.57
CA ASN A 88 -18.79 7.95 -10.20
C ASN A 88 -17.96 9.10 -9.62
N GLY A 89 -17.20 9.81 -10.44
CA GLY A 89 -16.38 10.93 -10.00
C GLY A 89 -15.04 10.53 -9.33
N THR A 90 -14.68 9.24 -9.36
CA THR A 90 -13.41 8.74 -8.82
C THR A 90 -12.49 8.20 -9.92
N LEU A 91 -11.17 8.30 -9.71
CA LEU A 91 -10.16 7.76 -10.62
C LEU A 91 -10.21 6.23 -10.66
N VAL A 92 -10.31 5.62 -9.48
CA VAL A 92 -10.19 4.18 -9.27
C VAL A 92 -11.39 3.40 -9.79
N ASP A 93 -12.55 4.05 -9.96
CA ASP A 93 -13.74 3.47 -10.60
C ASP A 93 -13.70 3.58 -12.13
N GLY A 94 -12.69 4.28 -12.68
CA GLY A 94 -12.43 4.35 -14.10
C GLY A 94 -11.75 3.09 -14.63
N ASN A 95 -11.68 2.97 -15.96
CA ASN A 95 -10.91 1.90 -16.58
C ASN A 95 -9.41 2.19 -16.43
N PRO A 96 -8.61 1.23 -15.95
CA PRO A 96 -7.16 1.39 -15.94
C PRO A 96 -6.64 1.54 -17.37
N VAL A 97 -5.67 2.41 -17.55
CA VAL A 97 -5.00 2.64 -18.83
C VAL A 97 -3.95 1.58 -19.12
N ASP A 98 -3.43 0.92 -18.08
CA ASP A 98 -2.43 -0.15 -18.19
C ASP A 98 -2.43 -1.02 -16.92
N ARG A 99 -1.65 -2.12 -16.96
CA ARG A 99 -1.37 -2.98 -15.81
C ARG A 99 0.14 -3.23 -15.72
N ILE A 100 0.73 -2.75 -14.63
CA ILE A 100 2.17 -2.81 -14.43
C ILE A 100 2.53 -4.00 -13.56
N PRO A 101 3.44 -4.90 -14.01
CA PRO A 101 3.99 -5.95 -13.15
C PRO A 101 4.90 -5.31 -12.09
N PHE A 102 4.61 -5.60 -10.82
CA PHE A 102 5.34 -5.04 -9.69
C PHE A 102 5.67 -6.10 -8.65
N GLY A 103 6.87 -6.05 -8.10
CA GLY A 103 7.29 -6.98 -7.06
C GLY A 103 6.46 -6.83 -5.80
N SER A 104 5.63 -7.83 -5.45
CA SER A 104 4.71 -7.75 -4.30
C SER A 104 5.43 -7.44 -2.99
N ARG A 105 6.68 -7.89 -2.85
CA ARG A 105 7.52 -7.63 -1.66
C ARG A 105 7.94 -6.16 -1.51
N MET A 106 7.83 -5.36 -2.58
CA MET A 106 8.17 -3.93 -2.53
C MET A 106 6.99 -3.06 -2.08
N LEU A 107 5.78 -3.63 -1.98
CA LEU A 107 4.59 -2.85 -1.67
C LEU A 107 4.53 -2.44 -0.20
N GLY A 108 4.87 -3.36 0.72
CA GLY A 108 4.69 -3.16 2.15
C GLY A 108 3.21 -3.06 2.59
N PHE A 109 2.27 -3.49 1.73
CA PHE A 109 0.82 -3.57 1.98
C PHE A 109 0.17 -4.48 0.94
N ASN A 110 -1.13 -4.79 1.12
CA ASN A 110 -1.84 -5.72 0.22
C ASN A 110 -1.85 -5.18 -1.22
N SER A 111 -1.45 -6.03 -2.18
CA SER A 111 -1.42 -5.68 -3.60
C SER A 111 -2.80 -5.35 -4.20
N GLU A 112 -3.90 -5.80 -3.57
CA GLU A 112 -5.26 -5.46 -3.98
C GLU A 112 -5.62 -3.99 -3.68
N GLU A 113 -4.91 -3.38 -2.73
CA GLU A 113 -5.03 -1.96 -2.41
C GLU A 113 -4.06 -1.09 -3.21
N ALA A 114 -3.11 -1.72 -3.95
CA ALA A 114 -2.09 -1.00 -4.69
C ALA A 114 -2.55 -0.61 -6.09
N PHE A 115 -2.23 0.60 -6.49
CA PHE A 115 -2.40 1.07 -7.86
C PHE A 115 -1.33 2.09 -8.23
N PHE A 116 -1.14 2.28 -9.52
CA PHE A 116 -0.28 3.32 -10.06
C PHE A 116 -1.10 4.46 -10.66
N VAL A 117 -0.54 5.65 -10.56
CA VAL A 117 -0.99 6.82 -11.30
C VAL A 117 0.19 7.37 -12.10
N LYS A 118 -0.02 7.71 -13.36
CA LYS A 118 0.98 8.43 -14.14
C LYS A 118 0.84 9.91 -13.84
N ALA A 119 1.88 10.51 -13.25
CA ALA A 119 1.91 11.93 -12.92
C ALA A 119 1.85 12.79 -14.19
N LYS A 120 1.19 13.94 -14.06
CA LYS A 120 1.10 14.93 -15.14
C LYS A 120 1.31 16.33 -14.58
N GLY A 121 2.20 17.08 -15.25
CA GLY A 121 2.55 18.44 -14.86
C GLY A 121 3.61 18.49 -13.75
N ASP A 122 3.95 19.69 -13.34
CA ASP A 122 5.08 20.03 -12.47
C ASP A 122 4.66 20.47 -11.05
N SER A 123 3.38 20.43 -10.72
CA SER A 123 2.87 20.95 -9.45
C SER A 123 3.42 20.24 -8.20
N MET A 124 3.97 19.03 -8.36
CA MET A 124 4.53 18.22 -7.27
C MET A 124 6.07 18.13 -7.33
N GLU A 125 6.70 18.91 -8.21
CA GLU A 125 8.16 19.04 -8.22
C GLU A 125 8.69 19.68 -6.93
N PRO A 126 9.91 19.33 -6.51
CA PRO A 126 10.88 18.44 -7.16
C PRO A 126 10.74 16.95 -6.81
N ARG A 127 9.69 16.54 -6.14
CA ARG A 127 9.54 15.15 -5.68
C ARG A 127 8.84 14.22 -6.66
N ILE A 128 7.93 14.75 -7.47
CA ILE A 128 7.20 14.01 -8.48
C ILE A 128 7.24 14.86 -9.75
N HIS A 129 7.80 14.29 -10.82
CA HIS A 129 7.94 14.97 -12.11
C HIS A 129 6.87 14.50 -13.08
N ASP A 130 6.70 15.26 -14.15
CA ASP A 130 5.83 14.86 -15.25
C ASP A 130 6.24 13.50 -15.81
N GLY A 131 5.28 12.59 -15.98
CA GLY A 131 5.53 11.25 -16.49
C GLY A 131 5.94 10.20 -15.44
N ASP A 132 6.22 10.57 -14.20
CA ASP A 132 6.56 9.64 -13.12
C ASP A 132 5.43 8.64 -12.85
N TYR A 133 5.81 7.43 -12.43
CA TYR A 133 4.89 6.41 -11.95
C TYR A 133 4.77 6.53 -10.44
N VAL A 134 3.60 6.93 -9.98
CA VAL A 134 3.30 7.14 -8.55
C VAL A 134 2.57 5.94 -8.00
N LEU A 135 3.22 5.18 -7.12
CA LEU A 135 2.63 4.05 -6.40
C LEU A 135 1.76 4.57 -5.28
N CYS A 136 0.52 4.10 -5.23
CA CYS A 136 -0.49 4.52 -4.27
C CYS A 136 -1.10 3.32 -3.55
N ARG A 137 -1.51 3.55 -2.30
CA ARG A 137 -2.38 2.65 -1.55
C ARG A 137 -3.79 3.22 -1.51
N LYS A 138 -4.79 2.45 -1.93
CA LYS A 138 -6.20 2.82 -1.88
C LYS A 138 -6.64 3.08 -0.44
N THR A 139 -7.15 4.27 -0.18
CA THR A 139 -7.70 4.67 1.12
C THR A 139 -8.56 5.91 0.94
N HIS A 140 -9.56 6.06 1.81
CA HIS A 140 -10.39 7.27 1.89
C HIS A 140 -9.97 8.18 3.06
N HIS A 141 -8.95 7.77 3.82
CA HIS A 141 -8.45 8.51 4.97
C HIS A 141 -6.99 8.90 4.79
N ALA A 142 -6.68 10.15 5.11
CA ALA A 142 -5.31 10.65 5.11
C ALA A 142 -5.12 11.67 6.25
N GLN A 143 -3.87 11.87 6.65
CA GLN A 143 -3.47 12.77 7.71
C GLN A 143 -2.80 14.02 7.15
N ASN A 144 -2.65 15.04 7.99
CA ASN A 144 -1.87 16.23 7.65
C ASN A 144 -0.47 15.87 7.15
N GLY A 145 -0.08 16.45 6.03
CA GLY A 145 1.21 16.22 5.40
C GLY A 145 1.26 15.04 4.43
N ASP A 146 0.23 14.19 4.40
CA ASP A 146 0.17 13.09 3.44
C ASP A 146 0.08 13.62 2.01
N VAL A 147 0.82 12.98 1.09
CA VAL A 147 0.62 13.17 -0.33
C VAL A 147 -0.41 12.16 -0.81
N VAL A 148 -1.46 12.67 -1.42
CA VAL A 148 -2.64 11.88 -1.81
C VAL A 148 -2.99 12.04 -3.28
N ILE A 149 -3.67 11.02 -3.79
CA ILE A 149 -4.50 11.14 -4.98
C ILE A 149 -5.89 11.52 -4.49
N CYS A 150 -6.39 12.63 -4.98
CA CYS A 150 -7.73 13.11 -4.61
C CYS A 150 -8.47 13.65 -5.83
N ALA A 151 -9.79 13.68 -5.73
CA ALA A 151 -10.67 14.27 -6.70
C ALA A 151 -11.44 15.45 -6.08
N VAL A 152 -11.54 16.52 -6.84
CA VAL A 152 -12.36 17.71 -6.52
C VAL A 152 -13.15 18.09 -7.76
N ASN A 153 -14.46 18.15 -7.66
CA ASN A 153 -15.36 18.47 -8.78
C ASN A 153 -15.11 17.60 -10.04
N GLY A 154 -14.76 16.33 -9.84
CA GLY A 154 -14.51 15.38 -10.94
C GLY A 154 -13.13 15.48 -11.60
N GLU A 155 -12.21 16.27 -11.07
CA GLU A 155 -10.83 16.35 -11.52
C GLU A 155 -9.90 15.69 -10.51
N SER A 156 -9.12 14.69 -10.97
CA SER A 156 -8.15 14.00 -10.14
C SER A 156 -6.80 14.73 -10.13
N MET A 157 -6.19 14.81 -8.96
CA MET A 157 -4.90 15.47 -8.77
C MET A 157 -4.05 14.80 -7.71
N ILE A 158 -2.74 15.09 -7.73
CA ILE A 158 -1.80 14.73 -6.66
C ILE A 158 -1.51 15.98 -5.86
N LYS A 159 -1.78 15.97 -4.56
CA LYS A 159 -1.53 17.10 -3.67
C LYS A 159 -1.11 16.61 -2.29
N ARG A 160 -0.47 17.50 -1.52
CA ARG A 160 -0.23 17.31 -0.10
C ARG A 160 -1.40 17.89 0.69
N LEU A 161 -1.97 17.08 1.58
CA LEU A 161 -3.06 17.51 2.43
C LEU A 161 -2.59 18.37 3.59
N GLN A 162 -3.36 19.40 3.88
CA GLN A 162 -3.31 20.14 5.13
C GLN A 162 -4.73 20.42 5.62
N TYR A 163 -5.03 19.91 6.82
CA TYR A 163 -6.27 20.23 7.54
C TYR A 163 -6.00 21.38 8.49
N GLU A 164 -6.91 22.32 8.54
CA GLU A 164 -6.96 23.34 9.58
C GLU A 164 -8.02 22.97 10.62
N ASP A 165 -7.76 23.28 11.90
CA ASP A 165 -8.71 23.00 12.98
C ASP A 165 -10.04 23.73 12.69
N LYS A 166 -11.09 22.93 12.38
CA LYS A 166 -12.44 23.43 12.05
C LYS A 166 -12.54 24.32 10.80
N GLY A 167 -11.56 24.20 9.90
CA GLY A 167 -11.50 24.99 8.66
C GLY A 167 -11.61 24.13 7.39
N PRO A 168 -11.45 24.77 6.22
CA PRO A 168 -11.39 24.09 4.95
C PRO A 168 -10.15 23.20 4.86
N VAL A 169 -10.16 22.28 3.89
CA VAL A 169 -8.98 21.49 3.54
C VAL A 169 -8.14 22.28 2.53
N LEU A 170 -6.85 22.35 2.78
CA LEU A 170 -5.90 22.91 1.84
C LEU A 170 -5.21 21.79 1.07
N LEU A 171 -5.25 21.88 -0.25
CA LEU A 171 -4.49 21.01 -1.15
C LEU A 171 -3.25 21.78 -1.63
N LEU A 172 -2.09 21.36 -1.13
CA LEU A 172 -0.83 22.02 -1.38
C LEU A 172 -0.07 21.34 -2.51
N SER A 173 0.45 22.13 -3.44
CA SER A 173 1.49 21.73 -4.36
C SER A 173 2.83 21.68 -3.63
N LEU A 174 3.75 20.80 -4.04
CA LEU A 174 5.14 20.86 -3.57
C LEU A 174 5.92 21.94 -4.30
N ASN A 175 5.56 22.21 -5.54
CA ASN A 175 6.07 23.34 -6.29
C ASN A 175 5.42 24.64 -5.79
N THR A 176 6.23 25.48 -5.18
CA THR A 176 5.78 26.71 -4.48
C THR A 176 5.26 27.82 -5.39
N ILE A 177 5.42 27.69 -6.72
CA ILE A 177 4.81 28.63 -7.68
C ILE A 177 3.28 28.49 -7.73
N TYR A 178 2.74 27.35 -7.29
CA TYR A 178 1.30 27.10 -7.27
C TYR A 178 0.70 27.49 -5.93
N ALA A 179 -0.31 28.30 -5.96
CA ALA A 179 -1.07 28.67 -4.77
C ALA A 179 -1.83 27.45 -4.19
N PRO A 180 -2.04 27.39 -2.87
CA PRO A 180 -2.90 26.39 -2.25
C PRO A 180 -4.34 26.43 -2.82
N ILE A 181 -4.92 25.26 -3.00
CA ILE A 181 -6.32 25.11 -3.37
C ILE A 181 -7.11 24.91 -2.08
N VAL A 182 -8.07 25.82 -1.82
CA VAL A 182 -8.99 25.71 -0.68
C VAL A 182 -10.19 24.90 -1.09
N VAL A 183 -10.49 23.82 -0.37
CA VAL A 183 -11.56 22.89 -0.73
C VAL A 183 -12.47 22.65 0.47
N ASP A 184 -13.77 22.61 0.21
CA ASP A 184 -14.74 22.13 1.18
C ASP A 184 -14.49 20.63 1.45
N PRO A 185 -14.41 20.20 2.72
CA PRO A 185 -14.26 18.78 3.04
C PRO A 185 -15.28 17.87 2.36
N GLU A 186 -16.51 18.33 2.15
CA GLU A 186 -17.56 17.55 1.47
C GLU A 186 -17.33 17.39 -0.04
N ALA A 187 -16.58 18.30 -0.66
CA ALA A 187 -16.24 18.24 -2.07
C ALA A 187 -14.97 17.45 -2.36
N LEU A 188 -14.20 17.09 -1.32
CA LEU A 188 -12.95 16.36 -1.43
C LEU A 188 -13.16 14.85 -1.35
N GLN A 189 -12.72 14.13 -2.36
CA GLN A 189 -12.67 12.67 -2.35
C GLN A 189 -11.22 12.21 -2.33
N ILE A 190 -10.79 11.54 -1.25
CA ILE A 190 -9.47 10.91 -1.17
C ILE A 190 -9.59 9.52 -1.77
N GLU A 191 -8.76 9.21 -2.75
CA GLU A 191 -8.75 7.92 -3.45
C GLU A 191 -7.58 7.04 -3.07
N GLY A 192 -6.48 7.65 -2.64
CA GLY A 192 -5.31 6.91 -2.21
C GLY A 192 -4.22 7.80 -1.64
N LYS A 193 -3.31 7.15 -0.89
CA LYS A 193 -2.11 7.77 -0.33
C LYS A 193 -0.89 7.34 -1.14
N VAL A 194 -0.05 8.28 -1.50
CA VAL A 194 1.21 8.03 -2.21
C VAL A 194 2.19 7.27 -1.30
N ARG A 195 2.77 6.19 -1.82
CA ARG A 195 3.71 5.33 -1.10
C ARG A 195 5.10 5.31 -1.73
N GLY A 196 5.18 5.60 -3.01
CA GLY A 196 6.45 5.64 -3.72
C GLY A 196 6.34 6.36 -5.07
N VAL A 197 7.48 6.75 -5.62
CA VAL A 197 7.59 7.37 -6.93
C VAL A 197 8.70 6.66 -7.69
N PHE A 198 8.46 6.37 -8.96
CA PHE A 198 9.40 5.72 -9.87
C PHE A 198 9.58 6.60 -11.09
N SER A 199 10.76 7.15 -11.23
CA SER A 199 11.17 8.01 -12.34
C SER A 199 12.11 7.23 -13.27
N TYR A 200 11.96 7.41 -14.56
CA TYR A 200 12.98 6.99 -15.54
C TYR A 200 13.89 8.18 -15.82
N LEU A 201 15.19 7.92 -15.80
CA LEU A 201 16.23 8.90 -16.14
C LEU A 201 16.48 8.92 -17.66
#